data_c1cf4fb133e8b5f775dfad94c4d95278
#
_entry.id   c1cf4fb133e8b5f775dfad94c4d95278
#
_cell.length_a   1.000
_cell.length_b   1.000
_cell.length_c   1.000
_cell.angle_alpha   90.00
_cell.angle_beta   90.00
_cell.angle_gamma   90.00
#
_symmetry.space_group_name_H-M   'P 1'
#
loop_
_entity.id
_entity.type
_entity.pdbx_description
1 polymer ?
#
loop_
_entity_poly.entity_id
_entity_poly.type
_entity_poly.pdbx_seq_one_letter_code
_entity_poly.pdbx_strand_id
1 'polypeptide(L)'
;MTVKISHTDVIQSFFKEAAGFANDSGSTRLKTIVLRVLQDTAKIIEDLDISENEFWKTVDYLNRLGGRSEAGLLVAGLGIEHFLDLLQDAKDQQVGLTGGTPRTIEGPLYVAGAPLSEGEARMDDGSEDEVGTVMFLEGQVFDSY
;
A
#
# COMPACT_ATOMS: atom_id res chain seq x y z
N MET A 1 -22.06 14.48 23.34
CA MET A 1 -22.92 13.91 22.27
C MET A 1 -22.27 14.31 20.97
N THR A 2 -21.66 13.36 20.26
CA THR A 2 -20.93 13.65 19.02
C THR A 2 -21.94 13.98 17.93
N VAL A 3 -21.77 15.12 17.26
CA VAL A 3 -22.63 15.52 16.13
C VAL A 3 -22.23 14.69 14.91
N LYS A 4 -23.19 14.05 14.25
CA LYS A 4 -22.96 13.26 13.04
C LYS A 4 -23.77 13.83 11.89
N ILE A 5 -23.11 14.34 10.86
CA ILE A 5 -23.70 14.96 9.68
C ILE A 5 -23.30 14.29 8.36
N SER A 6 -22.30 13.42 8.38
CA SER A 6 -21.75 12.78 7.17
C SER A 6 -22.80 12.03 6.35
N HIS A 7 -23.87 11.54 6.99
CA HIS A 7 -24.95 10.77 6.37
C HIS A 7 -26.08 11.65 5.77
N THR A 8 -26.05 12.97 6.00
CA THR A 8 -27.11 13.87 5.50
C THR A 8 -27.02 14.05 3.98
N ASP A 9 -28.16 14.25 3.31
CA ASP A 9 -28.22 14.43 1.86
C ASP A 9 -27.36 15.60 1.38
N VAL A 10 -27.28 16.67 2.15
CA VAL A 10 -26.47 17.85 1.85
C VAL A 10 -25.00 17.47 1.77
N ILE A 11 -24.48 16.77 2.77
CA ILE A 11 -23.07 16.34 2.81
C ILE A 11 -22.78 15.27 1.75
N GLN A 12 -23.70 14.33 1.51
CA GLN A 12 -23.55 13.33 0.47
C GLN A 12 -23.54 13.96 -0.94
N SER A 13 -24.34 14.98 -1.19
CA SER A 13 -24.31 15.73 -2.44
C SER A 13 -22.99 16.49 -2.61
N PHE A 14 -22.51 17.14 -1.56
CA PHE A 14 -21.22 17.81 -1.55
C PHE A 14 -20.07 16.83 -1.87
N PHE A 15 -20.04 15.63 -1.26
CA PHE A 15 -19.01 14.64 -1.54
C PHE A 15 -19.06 14.12 -2.98
N LYS A 16 -20.26 13.94 -3.57
CA LYS A 16 -20.39 13.58 -4.98
C LYS A 16 -19.82 14.66 -5.91
N GLU A 17 -20.11 15.92 -5.64
CA GLU A 17 -19.55 17.04 -6.38
C GLU A 17 -18.03 17.10 -6.25
N ALA A 18 -17.50 17.03 -5.03
CA ALA A 18 -16.06 17.02 -4.75
C ALA A 18 -15.34 15.83 -5.40
N ALA A 19 -15.99 14.67 -5.52
CA ALA A 19 -15.48 13.50 -6.22
C ALA A 19 -15.56 13.62 -7.76
N GLY A 20 -16.08 14.73 -8.29
CA GLY A 20 -16.14 15.02 -9.73
C GLY A 20 -17.37 14.46 -10.45
N PHE A 21 -18.43 14.08 -9.75
CA PHE A 21 -19.68 13.63 -10.37
C PHE A 21 -20.54 14.77 -10.93
N ALA A 22 -20.13 16.02 -10.77
CA ALA A 22 -20.82 17.18 -11.36
C ALA A 22 -20.68 17.26 -12.90
N ASN A 23 -19.77 16.48 -13.50
CA ASN A 23 -19.58 16.42 -14.94
C ASN A 23 -19.20 14.99 -15.39
N ASP A 24 -19.28 14.73 -16.69
CA ASP A 24 -19.01 13.41 -17.28
C ASP A 24 -17.53 13.18 -17.65
N SER A 25 -16.64 14.16 -17.42
CA SER A 25 -15.21 14.02 -17.72
C SER A 25 -14.49 13.11 -16.72
N GLY A 26 -13.45 12.42 -17.16
CA GLY A 26 -12.60 11.60 -16.32
C GLY A 26 -13.12 10.19 -16.06
N SER A 27 -12.35 9.44 -15.27
CA SER A 27 -12.66 8.04 -14.96
C SER A 27 -13.74 7.91 -13.90
N THR A 28 -14.86 7.29 -14.24
CA THR A 28 -15.93 6.95 -13.28
C THR A 28 -15.40 6.08 -12.12
N ARG A 29 -14.47 5.17 -12.41
CA ARG A 29 -13.84 4.33 -11.38
C ARG A 29 -13.09 5.19 -10.36
N LEU A 30 -12.30 6.16 -10.82
CA LEU A 30 -11.56 7.06 -9.93
C LEU A 30 -12.51 7.91 -9.09
N LYS A 31 -13.55 8.48 -9.70
CA LYS A 31 -14.59 9.25 -8.99
C LYS A 31 -15.24 8.42 -7.87
N THR A 32 -15.55 7.16 -8.15
CA THR A 32 -16.12 6.24 -7.16
C THR A 32 -15.16 5.99 -5.99
N ILE A 33 -13.87 5.80 -6.27
CA ILE A 33 -12.85 5.61 -5.23
C ILE A 33 -12.74 6.87 -4.37
N VAL A 34 -12.63 8.05 -4.99
CA VAL A 34 -12.53 9.33 -4.28
C VAL A 34 -13.76 9.57 -3.41
N LEU A 35 -14.97 9.33 -3.95
CA LEU A 35 -16.21 9.45 -3.18
C LEU A 35 -16.17 8.55 -1.94
N ARG A 36 -15.76 7.32 -2.08
CA ARG A 36 -15.66 6.39 -0.96
C ARG A 36 -14.66 6.84 0.09
N VAL A 37 -13.49 7.33 -0.35
CA VAL A 37 -12.47 7.88 0.58
C VAL A 37 -13.04 9.08 1.36
N LEU A 38 -13.75 10.00 0.70
CA LEU A 38 -14.37 11.15 1.38
C LEU A 38 -15.39 10.71 2.42
N GLN A 39 -16.27 9.77 2.06
CA GLN A 39 -17.29 9.24 2.95
C GLN A 39 -16.71 8.53 4.17
N ASP A 40 -15.74 7.65 3.98
CA ASP A 40 -15.11 6.89 5.07
C ASP A 40 -14.26 7.81 5.95
N THR A 41 -13.56 8.79 5.38
CA THR A 41 -12.81 9.79 6.15
C THR A 41 -13.72 10.62 7.04
N ALA A 42 -14.83 11.13 6.50
CA ALA A 42 -15.80 11.89 7.29
C ALA A 42 -16.39 11.04 8.43
N LYS A 43 -16.70 9.78 8.13
CA LYS A 43 -17.18 8.85 9.15
C LYS A 43 -16.16 8.58 10.24
N ILE A 44 -14.90 8.40 9.90
CA ILE A 44 -13.80 8.23 10.87
C ILE A 44 -13.67 9.47 11.76
N ILE A 45 -13.73 10.67 11.18
CA ILE A 45 -13.67 11.93 11.93
C ILE A 45 -14.80 12.00 12.97
N GLU A 46 -16.01 11.65 12.57
CA GLU A 46 -17.17 11.65 13.48
C GLU A 46 -17.13 10.55 14.53
N ASP A 47 -16.78 9.33 14.12
CA ASP A 47 -16.80 8.16 15.01
C ASP A 47 -15.73 8.24 16.11
N LEU A 48 -14.58 8.85 15.78
CA LEU A 48 -13.45 9.02 16.70
C LEU A 48 -13.39 10.42 17.34
N ASP A 49 -14.35 11.31 17.03
CA ASP A 49 -14.39 12.70 17.52
C ASP A 49 -13.06 13.44 17.25
N ILE A 50 -12.51 13.25 16.04
CA ILE A 50 -11.23 13.84 15.65
C ILE A 50 -11.35 15.37 15.61
N SER A 51 -10.55 16.04 16.41
CA SER A 51 -10.50 17.51 16.42
C SER A 51 -9.83 18.07 15.17
N GLU A 52 -10.15 19.31 14.81
CA GLU A 52 -9.51 20.02 13.70
C GLU A 52 -7.99 20.04 13.83
N ASN A 53 -7.46 20.23 15.04
CA ASN A 53 -6.02 20.22 15.28
C ASN A 53 -5.36 18.84 15.00
N GLU A 54 -6.00 17.75 15.38
CA GLU A 54 -5.52 16.39 15.09
C GLU A 54 -5.55 16.11 13.59
N PHE A 55 -6.61 16.53 12.91
CA PHE A 55 -6.72 16.40 11.46
C PHE A 55 -5.57 17.13 10.75
N TRP A 56 -5.32 18.40 11.08
CA TRP A 56 -4.25 19.18 10.45
C TRP A 56 -2.84 18.68 10.79
N LYS A 57 -2.63 18.13 11.98
CA LYS A 57 -1.37 17.43 12.30
C LYS A 57 -1.14 16.20 11.42
N THR A 58 -2.19 15.47 11.10
CA THR A 58 -2.10 14.32 10.19
C THR A 58 -1.75 14.78 8.78
N VAL A 59 -2.38 15.84 8.27
CA VAL A 59 -2.06 16.42 6.96
C VAL A 59 -0.61 16.88 6.91
N ASP A 60 -0.11 17.57 7.95
CA ASP A 60 1.28 18.01 8.03
C ASP A 60 2.27 16.82 8.05
N TYR A 61 1.93 15.76 8.76
CA TYR A 61 2.72 14.53 8.73
C TYR A 61 2.82 13.91 7.33
N LEU A 62 1.70 13.79 6.62
CA LEU A 62 1.66 13.27 5.24
C LEU A 62 2.45 14.16 4.27
N ASN A 63 2.38 15.49 4.43
CA ASN A 63 3.17 16.43 3.65
C ASN A 63 4.68 16.22 3.84
N ARG A 64 5.12 15.98 5.07
CA ARG A 64 6.54 15.69 5.36
C ARG A 64 7.00 14.38 4.74
N LEU A 65 6.18 13.33 4.81
CA LEU A 65 6.47 12.05 4.15
C LEU A 65 6.56 12.20 2.63
N GLY A 66 5.60 12.90 2.03
CA GLY A 66 5.60 13.17 0.59
C GLY A 66 6.81 13.98 0.14
N GLY A 67 7.19 15.01 0.90
CA GLY A 67 8.37 15.83 0.62
C GLY A 67 9.70 15.09 0.70
N ARG A 68 9.74 13.94 1.41
CA ARG A 68 10.90 13.06 1.51
C ARG A 68 10.83 11.83 0.61
N SER A 69 9.78 11.69 -0.18
CA SER A 69 9.50 10.48 -0.97
C SER A 69 9.35 9.20 -0.10
N GLU A 70 8.93 9.35 1.15
CA GLU A 70 8.80 8.27 2.14
C GLU A 70 7.36 7.72 2.27
N ALA A 71 6.42 8.17 1.44
CA ALA A 71 5.02 7.73 1.53
C ALA A 71 4.85 6.20 1.38
N GLY A 72 5.72 5.54 0.60
CA GLY A 72 5.75 4.09 0.48
C GLY A 72 6.08 3.38 1.80
N LEU A 73 6.98 3.94 2.60
CA LEU A 73 7.32 3.39 3.92
C LEU A 73 6.13 3.43 4.89
N LEU A 74 5.26 4.45 4.78
CA LEU A 74 4.03 4.49 5.57
C LEU A 74 3.09 3.33 5.20
N VAL A 75 2.93 3.06 3.90
CA VAL A 75 2.08 1.96 3.41
C VAL A 75 2.57 0.61 3.95
N ALA A 76 3.88 0.36 3.86
CA ALA A 76 4.51 -0.85 4.41
C ALA A 76 4.37 -0.91 5.94
N GLY A 77 4.68 0.18 6.65
CA GLY A 77 4.61 0.26 8.11
C GLY A 77 3.19 0.06 8.68
N LEU A 78 2.15 0.44 7.94
CA LEU A 78 0.76 0.19 8.31
C LEU A 78 0.24 -1.20 7.90
N GLY A 79 1.07 -2.03 7.26
CA GLY A 79 0.69 -3.36 6.80
C GLY A 79 -0.31 -3.38 5.63
N ILE A 80 -0.51 -2.26 4.94
CA ILE A 80 -1.44 -2.18 3.79
C ILE A 80 -0.93 -3.04 2.63
N GLU A 81 0.37 -3.07 2.41
CA GLU A 81 1.01 -3.91 1.39
C GLU A 81 0.74 -5.39 1.66
N HIS A 82 0.96 -5.85 2.89
CA HIS A 82 0.64 -7.22 3.29
C HIS A 82 -0.86 -7.53 3.15
N PHE A 83 -1.73 -6.58 3.46
CA PHE A 83 -3.18 -6.75 3.22
C PHE A 83 -3.50 -6.96 1.74
N LEU A 84 -2.82 -6.23 0.82
CA LEU A 84 -3.01 -6.42 -0.63
C LEU A 84 -2.55 -7.81 -1.08
N ASP A 85 -1.46 -8.34 -0.52
CA ASP A 85 -0.99 -9.70 -0.77
C ASP A 85 -2.03 -10.73 -0.33
N LEU A 86 -2.52 -10.63 0.90
CA LEU A 86 -3.56 -11.53 1.41
C LEU A 86 -4.85 -11.45 0.58
N LEU A 87 -5.23 -10.27 0.12
CA LEU A 87 -6.39 -10.08 -0.75
C LEU A 87 -6.18 -10.76 -2.10
N GLN A 88 -4.98 -10.70 -2.66
CA GLN A 88 -4.68 -11.36 -3.93
C GLN A 88 -4.64 -12.89 -3.76
N ASP A 89 -4.04 -13.39 -2.69
CA ASP A 89 -4.04 -14.83 -2.38
C ASP A 89 -5.47 -15.38 -2.23
N ALA A 90 -6.35 -14.62 -1.56
CA ALA A 90 -7.75 -14.99 -1.45
C ALA A 90 -8.48 -15.04 -2.81
N LYS A 91 -8.16 -14.14 -3.74
CA LYS A 91 -8.70 -14.16 -5.10
C LYS A 91 -8.19 -15.35 -5.89
N ASP A 92 -6.91 -15.66 -5.80
CA ASP A 92 -6.29 -16.79 -6.49
C ASP A 92 -6.90 -18.11 -6.01
N GLN A 93 -7.12 -18.28 -4.71
CA GLN A 93 -7.83 -19.43 -4.15
C GLN A 93 -9.26 -19.59 -4.70
N GLN A 94 -9.98 -18.47 -4.88
CA GLN A 94 -11.33 -18.50 -5.45
C GLN A 94 -11.39 -19.03 -6.88
N VAL A 95 -10.32 -18.87 -7.65
CA VAL A 95 -10.22 -19.39 -9.03
C VAL A 95 -9.46 -20.71 -9.12
N GLY A 96 -9.19 -21.35 -7.97
CA GLY A 96 -8.57 -22.67 -7.90
C GLY A 96 -7.05 -22.68 -8.00
N LEU A 97 -6.41 -21.52 -7.99
CA LEU A 97 -4.96 -21.39 -7.87
C LEU A 97 -4.57 -21.60 -6.41
N THR A 98 -4.18 -22.81 -6.06
CA THR A 98 -3.79 -23.19 -4.71
C THR A 98 -2.37 -23.76 -4.73
N GLY A 99 -1.60 -23.44 -3.68
CA GLY A 99 -0.22 -23.90 -3.54
C GLY A 99 0.80 -22.77 -3.70
N GLY A 100 2.06 -23.15 -3.55
CA GLY A 100 3.17 -22.18 -3.57
C GLY A 100 3.43 -21.51 -2.23
N THR A 101 4.47 -20.69 -2.20
CA THR A 101 4.84 -19.89 -1.04
C THR A 101 3.89 -18.70 -0.90
N PRO A 102 3.41 -18.37 0.32
CA PRO A 102 2.61 -17.17 0.52
C PRO A 102 3.34 -15.91 0.03
N ARG A 103 2.58 -14.96 -0.53
CA ARG A 103 3.12 -13.66 -0.90
C ARG A 103 3.63 -12.92 0.33
N THR A 104 4.70 -12.18 0.13
CA THR A 104 5.26 -11.28 1.14
C THR A 104 5.81 -10.04 0.46
N ILE A 105 6.05 -9.01 1.24
CA ILE A 105 6.68 -7.79 0.73
C ILE A 105 8.09 -8.07 0.19
N GLU A 106 8.50 -7.33 -0.82
CA GLU A 106 9.87 -7.36 -1.31
C GLU A 106 10.83 -6.90 -0.22
N GLY A 107 11.91 -7.66 0.00
CA GLY A 107 12.94 -7.28 0.95
C GLY A 107 13.75 -6.06 0.47
N PRO A 108 14.49 -5.41 1.38
CA PRO A 108 15.29 -4.22 1.05
C PRO A 108 16.45 -4.50 0.10
N LEU A 109 16.77 -5.78 -0.14
CA LEU A 109 17.85 -6.21 -1.06
C LEU A 109 17.35 -6.42 -2.50
N TYR A 110 16.04 -6.33 -2.76
CA TYR A 110 15.53 -6.43 -4.12
C TYR A 110 15.93 -5.20 -4.94
N VAL A 111 16.55 -5.46 -6.09
CA VAL A 111 16.91 -4.44 -7.07
C VAL A 111 16.36 -4.84 -8.43
N ALA A 112 15.44 -4.06 -8.98
CA ALA A 112 14.89 -4.29 -10.31
C ALA A 112 16.00 -4.22 -11.36
N GLY A 113 16.09 -5.23 -12.25
CA GLY A 113 17.10 -5.30 -13.28
C GLY A 113 18.49 -5.71 -12.78
N ALA A 114 18.58 -6.37 -11.62
CA ALA A 114 19.83 -6.97 -11.14
C ALA A 114 20.43 -7.88 -12.21
N PRO A 115 21.79 -7.97 -12.29
CA PRO A 115 22.46 -8.84 -13.25
C PRO A 115 22.01 -10.29 -13.13
N LEU A 116 21.76 -10.92 -14.28
CA LEU A 116 21.45 -12.34 -14.32
C LEU A 116 22.75 -13.14 -14.20
N SER A 117 22.71 -14.22 -13.44
CA SER A 117 23.81 -15.20 -13.31
C SER A 117 23.32 -16.58 -13.68
N GLU A 118 24.17 -17.38 -14.30
CA GLU A 118 23.92 -18.81 -14.52
C GLU A 118 24.72 -19.62 -13.48
N GLY A 119 24.01 -20.37 -12.63
CA GLY A 119 24.62 -21.14 -11.55
C GLY A 119 24.90 -20.30 -10.30
N GLU A 120 26.15 -20.02 -9.99
CA GLU A 120 26.56 -19.32 -8.77
C GLU A 120 26.72 -17.81 -9.00
N ALA A 121 26.34 -17.01 -8.02
CA ALA A 121 26.60 -15.57 -7.99
C ALA A 121 27.24 -15.17 -6.66
N ARG A 122 28.30 -14.38 -6.71
CA ARG A 122 28.86 -13.73 -5.52
C ARG A 122 28.12 -12.42 -5.26
N MET A 123 27.80 -12.17 -4.01
CA MET A 123 27.17 -10.93 -3.56
C MET A 123 28.17 -9.94 -2.92
N ASP A 124 29.42 -10.38 -2.76
CA ASP A 124 30.54 -9.55 -2.31
C ASP A 124 31.27 -8.89 -3.52
N ASP A 125 32.11 -7.92 -3.26
CA ASP A 125 32.94 -7.26 -4.28
C ASP A 125 34.19 -8.06 -4.67
N GLY A 126 34.43 -9.21 -4.02
CA GLY A 126 35.59 -10.07 -4.24
C GLY A 126 36.92 -9.55 -3.64
N SER A 127 36.88 -8.49 -2.82
CA SER A 127 38.07 -7.98 -2.15
C SER A 127 38.51 -8.93 -1.04
N GLU A 128 39.87 -9.03 -0.83
CA GLU A 128 40.44 -9.83 0.26
C GLU A 128 40.25 -9.17 1.63
N ASP A 129 39.82 -7.91 1.66
CA ASP A 129 39.62 -7.12 2.88
C ASP A 129 38.27 -7.35 3.54
N GLU A 130 37.37 -8.14 2.95
CA GLU A 130 36.09 -8.48 3.55
C GLU A 130 36.27 -9.40 4.76
N VAL A 131 36.03 -8.83 5.94
CA VAL A 131 36.04 -9.57 7.20
C VAL A 131 34.68 -10.17 7.45
N GLY A 132 34.46 -11.39 7.03
CA GLY A 132 33.20 -12.09 7.22
C GLY A 132 33.34 -13.62 7.14
N THR A 133 32.27 -14.31 7.57
CA THR A 133 32.17 -15.76 7.36
C THR A 133 31.47 -16.00 6.03
N VAL A 134 32.08 -16.78 5.15
CA VAL A 134 31.45 -17.16 3.88
C VAL A 134 30.18 -17.95 4.15
N MET A 135 29.08 -17.51 3.56
CA MET A 135 27.78 -18.18 3.61
C MET A 135 27.36 -18.54 2.19
N PHE A 136 26.93 -19.78 2.01
CA PHE A 136 26.30 -20.23 0.78
C PHE A 136 24.80 -20.28 0.99
N LEU A 137 24.03 -19.66 0.09
CA LEU A 137 22.58 -19.75 0.05
C LEU A 137 22.19 -20.54 -1.21
N GLU A 138 21.46 -21.62 -1.02
CA GLU A 138 20.98 -22.47 -2.11
C GLU A 138 19.44 -22.57 -2.04
N GLY A 139 18.79 -22.57 -3.19
CA GLY A 139 17.34 -22.69 -3.27
C GLY A 139 16.87 -23.06 -4.66
N GLN A 140 15.64 -23.57 -4.72
CA GLN A 140 14.96 -23.87 -5.97
C GLN A 140 13.58 -23.20 -5.97
N VAL A 141 13.21 -22.66 -7.11
CA VAL A 141 11.87 -22.09 -7.33
C VAL A 141 11.09 -23.03 -8.22
N PHE A 142 9.91 -23.39 -7.77
CA PHE A 142 8.99 -24.25 -8.52
C PHE A 142 7.74 -23.44 -8.88
N ASP A 143 7.17 -23.71 -10.05
CA ASP A 143 5.82 -23.27 -10.35
C ASP A 143 4.78 -24.21 -9.70
N SER A 144 3.51 -23.81 -9.70
CA SER A 144 2.41 -24.58 -9.11
C SER A 144 1.77 -25.59 -10.07
N TYR A 145 2.39 -25.85 -11.25
CA TYR A 145 1.87 -26.77 -12.26
C TYR A 145 2.65 -28.06 -12.32
#